data_d03deac9200c6d2f9fed067aa0bfa8e8
#
_entry.id   d03deac9200c6d2f9fed067aa0bfa8e8
#
_cell.length_a   1.000
_cell.length_b   1.000
_cell.length_c   1.000
_cell.angle_alpha   90.00
_cell.angle_beta   90.00
_cell.angle_gamma   90.00
#
_symmetry.space_group_name_H-M   'P 1'
#
loop_
_entity.id
_entity.type
_entity.pdbx_description
1 polymer ?
#
loop_
_entity_poly.entity_id
_entity_poly.type
_entity_poly.pdbx_seq_one_letter_code
_entity_poly.pdbx_strand_id
1 'polypeptide(L)'
;MKEFIKLMKALSDPNRVKIVKMLQHKGMCVCELQDALQISQSSVSKHLKLLEEVGLVAFEKDGLWVNYYLTNGMKSPYVSSLMGNLRHWLEDDPEVEKLKGRLAHIHRNQICCR
;
A
#
# COMPACT_ATOMS: atom_id res chain seq x y z
N MET A 1 -17.22 0.83 -16.88
CA MET A 1 -16.47 2.09 -16.74
C MET A 1 -16.33 2.58 -15.30
N LYS A 2 -17.36 2.41 -14.49
CA LYS A 2 -17.29 2.86 -13.08
C LYS A 2 -16.14 2.24 -12.30
N GLU A 3 -15.94 0.95 -12.45
CA GLU A 3 -14.87 0.23 -11.76
C GLU A 3 -13.50 0.78 -12.15
N PHE A 4 -13.30 0.99 -13.45
CA PHE A 4 -12.05 1.52 -13.97
C PHE A 4 -11.76 2.93 -13.43
N ILE A 5 -12.76 3.79 -13.42
CA ILE A 5 -12.61 5.17 -12.94
C ILE A 5 -12.29 5.19 -11.45
N LYS A 6 -12.98 4.36 -10.66
CA LYS A 6 -12.69 4.27 -9.23
C LYS A 6 -11.25 3.86 -8.97
N LEU A 7 -10.76 2.88 -9.75
CA LEU A 7 -9.39 2.41 -9.63
C LEU A 7 -8.40 3.54 -9.95
N MET A 8 -8.63 4.27 -11.03
CA MET A 8 -7.76 5.37 -11.41
C MET A 8 -7.76 6.46 -10.35
N LYS A 9 -8.92 6.79 -9.79
CA LYS A 9 -9.02 7.77 -8.72
C LYS A 9 -8.27 7.34 -7.47
N ALA A 10 -8.36 6.06 -7.13
CA ALA A 10 -7.66 5.55 -5.95
C ALA A 10 -6.14 5.74 -6.07
N LEU A 11 -5.62 5.69 -7.29
CA LEU A 11 -4.19 5.84 -7.54
C LEU A 11 -3.78 7.27 -7.92
N SER A 12 -4.68 8.23 -7.85
CA SER A 12 -4.34 9.61 -8.15
C SER A 12 -3.96 10.41 -6.90
N ASP A 13 -3.37 9.74 -5.94
CA ASP A 13 -2.89 10.35 -4.70
C ASP A 13 -1.50 9.80 -4.40
N PRO A 14 -0.50 10.67 -4.14
CA PRO A 14 0.87 10.22 -3.92
C PRO A 14 1.02 9.21 -2.79
N ASN A 15 0.31 9.42 -1.68
CA ASN A 15 0.42 8.50 -0.54
C ASN A 15 -0.15 7.14 -0.85
N ARG A 16 -1.23 7.08 -1.62
CA ARG A 16 -1.79 5.79 -2.00
C ARG A 16 -0.88 5.04 -2.96
N VAL A 17 -0.26 5.74 -3.91
CA VAL A 17 0.75 5.13 -4.77
C VAL A 17 1.92 4.61 -3.95
N LYS A 18 2.39 5.40 -2.98
CA LYS A 18 3.48 4.99 -2.10
C LYS A 18 3.14 3.74 -1.29
N ILE A 19 1.92 3.66 -0.79
CA ILE A 19 1.46 2.48 -0.05
C ILE A 19 1.54 1.23 -0.93
N VAL A 20 1.03 1.33 -2.16
CA VAL A 20 1.08 0.18 -3.08
C VAL A 20 2.53 -0.22 -3.37
N LYS A 21 3.39 0.75 -3.61
CA LYS A 21 4.81 0.47 -3.87
C LYS A 21 5.48 -0.20 -2.66
N MET A 22 5.17 0.24 -1.45
CA MET A 22 5.72 -0.39 -0.25
C MET A 22 5.23 -1.82 -0.07
N LEU A 23 3.94 -2.04 -0.29
CA LEU A 23 3.36 -3.37 -0.12
C LEU A 23 3.83 -4.36 -1.18
N GLN A 24 4.49 -3.90 -2.24
CA GLN A 24 5.14 -4.79 -3.19
C GLN A 24 6.30 -5.56 -2.56
N HIS A 25 6.89 -5.00 -1.51
CA HIS A 25 8.03 -5.61 -0.83
C HIS A 25 7.61 -6.60 0.25
N LYS A 26 6.59 -6.25 1.03
CA LYS A 26 6.09 -7.12 2.10
C LYS A 26 4.77 -6.59 2.61
N GLY A 27 4.01 -7.46 3.29
CA GLY A 27 2.82 -7.02 4.00
C GLY A 27 3.20 -6.13 5.17
N MET A 28 2.36 -5.15 5.48
CA MET A 28 2.65 -4.18 6.53
C MET A 28 1.40 -3.82 7.32
N CYS A 29 1.58 -3.50 8.59
CA CYS A 29 0.48 -2.99 9.40
C CYS A 29 0.42 -1.48 9.31
N VAL A 30 -0.66 -0.89 9.86
CA VAL A 30 -0.87 0.56 9.80
C VAL A 30 0.30 1.33 10.42
N CYS A 31 0.82 0.85 11.55
CA CYS A 31 1.93 1.53 12.23
C CYS A 31 3.17 1.63 11.35
N GLU A 32 3.46 0.56 10.63
CA GLU A 32 4.62 0.56 9.74
C GLU A 32 4.44 1.54 8.58
N LEU A 33 3.25 1.54 7.98
CA LEU A 33 2.94 2.47 6.90
C LEU A 33 2.96 3.91 7.38
N GLN A 34 2.42 4.14 8.58
CA GLN A 34 2.42 5.46 9.18
C GLN A 34 3.83 5.98 9.39
N ASP A 35 4.70 5.14 9.91
CA ASP A 35 6.09 5.51 10.13
C ASP A 35 6.80 5.83 8.84
N ALA A 36 6.61 5.00 7.83
CA ALA A 36 7.25 5.21 6.52
C ALA A 36 6.78 6.50 5.85
N LEU A 37 5.48 6.78 5.92
CA LEU A 37 4.88 7.93 5.22
C LEU A 37 4.94 9.22 6.04
N GLN A 38 5.11 9.13 7.35
CA GLN A 38 5.12 10.29 8.25
C GLN A 38 3.81 11.09 8.16
N ILE A 39 2.68 10.38 8.16
CA ILE A 39 1.36 10.97 8.18
C ILE A 39 0.57 10.38 9.35
N SER A 40 -0.63 10.89 9.62
CA SER A 40 -1.42 10.40 10.74
C SER A 40 -1.96 9.00 10.50
N GLN A 41 -2.24 8.28 11.59
CA GLN A 41 -2.83 6.95 11.51
C GLN A 41 -4.18 6.99 10.81
N SER A 42 -4.99 8.02 11.09
CA SER A 42 -6.29 8.14 10.45
C SER A 42 -6.19 8.34 8.95
N SER A 43 -5.16 9.06 8.49
CA SER A 43 -4.91 9.25 7.06
C SER A 43 -4.53 7.92 6.40
N VAL A 44 -3.64 7.15 7.02
CA VAL A 44 -3.25 5.84 6.51
C VAL A 44 -4.48 4.94 6.41
N SER A 45 -5.30 4.90 7.46
CA SER A 45 -6.50 4.06 7.49
C SER A 45 -7.48 4.42 6.39
N LYS A 46 -7.66 5.72 6.11
CA LYS A 46 -8.53 6.17 5.03
C LYS A 46 -8.00 5.75 3.66
N HIS A 47 -6.69 5.90 3.46
CA HIS A 47 -6.06 5.48 2.20
C HIS A 47 -6.20 3.98 1.99
N LEU A 48 -5.97 3.19 3.04
CA LEU A 48 -6.09 1.74 2.95
C LEU A 48 -7.53 1.33 2.63
N LYS A 49 -8.50 2.00 3.23
CA LYS A 49 -9.90 1.70 2.95
C LYS A 49 -10.25 1.92 1.48
N LEU A 50 -9.79 3.03 0.91
CA LEU A 50 -10.02 3.31 -0.51
C LEU A 50 -9.34 2.28 -1.40
N LEU A 51 -8.11 1.90 -1.06
CA LEU A 51 -7.38 0.89 -1.82
C LEU A 51 -8.05 -0.48 -1.72
N GLU A 52 -8.61 -0.80 -0.56
CA GLU A 52 -9.34 -2.04 -0.37
C GLU A 52 -10.61 -2.07 -1.20
N GLU A 53 -11.35 -0.96 -1.23
CA GLU A 53 -12.60 -0.86 -1.98
C GLU A 53 -12.42 -1.09 -3.48
N VAL A 54 -11.28 -0.72 -4.03
CA VAL A 54 -11.00 -0.91 -5.45
C VAL A 54 -10.25 -2.23 -5.74
N GLY A 55 -10.02 -3.03 -4.70
CA GLY A 55 -9.46 -4.36 -4.88
C GLY A 55 -7.94 -4.42 -5.00
N LEU A 56 -7.23 -3.36 -4.64
CA LEU A 56 -5.78 -3.34 -4.70
C LEU A 56 -5.13 -3.97 -3.47
N VAL A 57 -5.74 -3.78 -2.29
CA VAL A 57 -5.19 -4.32 -1.05
C VAL A 57 -6.25 -5.15 -0.32
N ALA A 58 -5.78 -6.05 0.50
CA ALA A 58 -6.61 -6.83 1.42
C ALA A 58 -5.88 -6.89 2.75
N PHE A 59 -6.53 -7.44 3.75
CA PHE A 59 -5.90 -7.54 5.06
C PHE A 59 -6.26 -8.87 5.71
N GLU A 60 -5.44 -9.25 6.68
CA GLU A 60 -5.73 -10.42 7.52
C GLU A 60 -5.16 -10.15 8.91
N LYS A 61 -5.75 -10.80 9.91
CA LYS A 61 -5.25 -10.66 11.27
C LYS A 61 -4.03 -11.54 11.47
N ASP A 62 -3.03 -10.98 12.15
CA ASP A 62 -1.79 -11.64 12.47
C ASP A 62 -1.52 -11.37 13.95
N GLY A 63 -2.14 -12.17 14.83
CA GLY A 63 -2.08 -11.95 16.26
C GLY A 63 -2.75 -10.65 16.65
N LEU A 64 -1.99 -9.74 17.20
CA LEU A 64 -2.49 -8.42 17.64
C LEU A 64 -2.50 -7.39 16.51
N TRP A 65 -1.92 -7.72 15.35
CA TRP A 65 -1.83 -6.80 14.25
C TRP A 65 -2.78 -7.15 13.12
N VAL A 66 -3.15 -6.13 12.34
CA VAL A 66 -3.86 -6.31 11.08
C VAL A 66 -2.83 -6.06 9.98
N ASN A 67 -2.52 -7.08 9.21
CA ASN A 67 -1.50 -7.02 8.18
C ASN A 67 -2.15 -6.78 6.83
N TYR A 68 -1.73 -5.71 6.13
CA TYR A 68 -2.22 -5.39 4.80
C TYR A 68 -1.26 -5.91 3.73
N TYR A 69 -1.80 -6.36 2.62
CA TYR A 69 -1.00 -6.91 1.52
C TYR A 69 -1.69 -6.63 0.19
N LEU A 70 -0.91 -6.71 -0.89
CA LEU A 70 -1.47 -6.51 -2.22
C LEU A 70 -2.22 -7.75 -2.68
N THR A 71 -3.36 -7.54 -3.35
CA THR A 71 -4.12 -8.64 -3.93
C THR A 71 -3.45 -9.11 -5.21
N ASN A 72 -3.86 -10.27 -5.71
CA ASN A 72 -3.35 -10.79 -6.98
C ASN A 72 -4.12 -10.25 -8.18
N GLY A 73 -5.17 -9.46 -7.95
CA GLY A 73 -5.95 -8.85 -9.03
C GLY A 73 -6.80 -9.82 -9.83
N MET A 74 -7.02 -11.05 -9.35
CA MET A 74 -7.75 -12.06 -10.12
C MET A 74 -9.19 -11.68 -10.45
N LYS A 75 -9.79 -10.82 -9.66
CA LYS A 75 -11.20 -10.44 -9.85
C LYS A 75 -11.39 -9.26 -10.81
N SER A 76 -10.31 -8.62 -11.24
CA SER A 76 -10.40 -7.45 -12.10
C SER A 76 -9.24 -7.43 -13.09
N PRO A 77 -9.54 -7.38 -14.41
CA PRO A 77 -8.46 -7.29 -15.41
C PRO A 77 -7.70 -5.98 -15.27
N TYR A 78 -8.35 -4.93 -14.78
CA TYR A 78 -7.68 -3.63 -14.59
C TYR A 78 -6.67 -3.69 -13.45
N VAL A 79 -7.05 -4.26 -12.33
CA VAL A 79 -6.17 -4.41 -11.19
C VAL A 79 -5.00 -5.34 -11.54
N SER A 80 -5.30 -6.47 -12.17
CA SER A 80 -4.27 -7.44 -12.55
C SER A 80 -3.21 -6.81 -13.46
N SER A 81 -3.65 -6.11 -14.50
CA SER A 81 -2.74 -5.46 -15.44
C SER A 81 -1.92 -4.36 -14.77
N LEU A 82 -2.59 -3.54 -13.97
CA LEU A 82 -1.94 -2.44 -13.28
C LEU A 82 -0.87 -2.93 -12.29
N MET A 83 -1.18 -3.99 -11.54
CA MET A 83 -0.24 -4.57 -10.59
C MET A 83 1.02 -5.09 -11.27
N GLY A 84 0.84 -5.74 -12.42
CA GLY A 84 1.97 -6.24 -13.18
C GLY A 84 2.87 -5.12 -13.68
N ASN A 85 2.27 -4.04 -14.15
CA ASN A 85 3.03 -2.90 -14.66
C ASN A 85 3.65 -2.07 -13.52
N LEU A 86 2.91 -1.85 -12.46
CA LEU A 86 3.37 -1.02 -11.35
C LEU A 86 4.61 -1.60 -10.67
N ARG A 87 4.83 -2.90 -10.80
CA ARG A 87 6.03 -3.54 -10.30
C ARG A 87 7.29 -2.91 -10.91
N HIS A 88 7.19 -2.44 -12.14
CA HIS A 88 8.32 -1.87 -12.88
C HIS A 88 8.25 -0.35 -13.01
N TRP A 89 7.09 0.24 -12.77
CA TRP A 89 6.92 1.69 -12.86
C TRP A 89 7.40 2.37 -11.59
N LEU A 90 7.89 3.57 -11.72
CA LEU A 90 8.31 4.44 -10.61
C LEU A 90 9.50 3.90 -9.81
N GLU A 91 10.22 2.93 -10.35
CA GLU A 91 11.34 2.33 -9.63
C GLU A 91 12.51 3.31 -9.45
N ASP A 92 12.65 4.26 -10.37
CA ASP A 92 13.69 5.29 -10.30
C ASP A 92 13.16 6.64 -9.80
N ASP A 93 11.91 6.69 -9.36
CA ASP A 93 11.34 7.90 -8.79
C ASP A 93 12.01 8.19 -7.44
N PRO A 94 12.48 9.45 -7.21
CA PRO A 94 13.22 9.77 -5.98
C PRO A 94 12.45 9.51 -4.70
N GLU A 95 11.13 9.76 -4.70
CA GLU A 95 10.33 9.51 -3.50
C GLU A 95 10.18 8.01 -3.23
N VAL A 96 10.05 7.21 -4.28
CA VAL A 96 9.94 5.76 -4.15
C VAL A 96 11.27 5.17 -3.68
N GLU A 97 12.39 5.65 -4.22
CA GLU A 97 13.70 5.20 -3.78
C GLU A 97 13.95 5.53 -2.31
N LYS A 98 13.52 6.70 -1.88
CA LYS A 98 13.65 7.10 -0.48
C LYS A 98 12.85 6.17 0.44
N LEU A 99 11.65 5.79 0.02
CA LEU A 99 10.81 4.85 0.77
C LEU A 99 11.46 3.48 0.88
N LYS A 100 12.05 3.00 -0.19
CA LYS A 100 12.75 1.71 -0.18
C LYS A 100 13.88 1.71 0.86
N GLY A 101 14.61 2.82 0.95
CA GLY A 101 15.65 2.96 1.95
C GLY A 101 15.10 2.91 3.36
N ARG A 102 13.94 3.51 3.59
CA ARG A 102 13.30 3.50 4.91
C ARG A 102 12.80 2.13 5.29
N LEU A 103 12.29 1.36 4.33
CA LEU A 103 11.72 0.05 4.60
C LEU A 103 12.71 -0.90 5.24
N ALA A 104 13.98 -0.76 4.93
CA ALA A 104 15.02 -1.59 5.51
C ALA A 104 15.15 -1.39 7.04
N HIS A 105 14.67 -0.26 7.55
CA HIS A 105 14.77 0.10 8.97
C HIS A 105 13.43 0.08 9.70
N ILE A 106 12.37 -0.36 9.04
CA ILE A 106 11.02 -0.38 9.64
C ILE A 106 10.70 -1.79 10.11
N HIS A 107 10.49 -1.93 11.42
CA HIS A 107 10.14 -3.21 12.04
C HIS A 107 8.95 -2.98 12.98
N ARG A 108 7.84 -3.69 12.73
CA ARG A 108 6.61 -3.47 13.50
C ARG A 108 6.78 -3.76 14.99
N ASN A 109 7.68 -4.67 15.37
CA ASN A 109 7.94 -4.96 16.78
C ASN A 109 8.50 -3.77 17.52
N GLN A 110 9.20 -2.88 16.83
CA GLN A 110 9.76 -1.68 17.41
C GLN A 110 8.79 -0.51 17.37
N ILE A 111 7.92 -0.47 16.35
CA ILE A 111 7.04 0.65 16.09
C ILE A 111 5.67 0.44 16.70
N CYS A 112 5.12 -0.75 16.56
CA CYS A 112 3.78 -1.09 17.03
C CYS A 112 3.84 -1.85 18.37
N CYS A 113 4.79 -1.53 19.17
CA CYS A 113 5.00 -2.15 20.46
C CYS A 113 3.80 -1.89 21.38
N ARG A 114 3.34 -2.93 22.06
CA ARG A 114 2.20 -2.79 22.99
C ARG A 114 2.67 -2.79 24.39
#